data_befb186de5b9cfa9d747b16e8fc61270
#
_entry.id   befb186de5b9cfa9d747b16e8fc61270
#
_cell.length_a   1.000
_cell.length_b   1.000
_cell.length_c   1.000
_cell.angle_alpha   90.00
_cell.angle_beta   90.00
_cell.angle_gamma   90.00
#
_symmetry.space_group_name_H-M   'P 1'
#
loop_
_entity.id
_entity.type
_entity.pdbx_description
1 polymer ?
#
loop_
_entity_poly.entity_id
_entity_poly.type
_entity_poly.pdbx_seq_one_letter_code
_entity_poly.pdbx_strand_id
1 'polypeptide(L)'
;SPYLISHNDRIRVDDIPISDEDLLKYVNQYYRIIEEDQLSMFEIDVLIMLAYFQSLDLDYRIIETGIGGLNDKTNVIDPIVSAITNIGLDHQKQLGDIYDIINEKMGIIKPNQMFITSETKGTILARFQEQCDAMGAVMYVVPEYQVSRYPFHFRYRDMAFTLENQGIYQVTNARLALTIASKLIKFDPVVTQPAIEQASWKGRYETLSYHDVQVDIDGAHNMPGIQALLQTLRVKKEKDVAIIFSCLNDRDVDEMIDEMLKAGYPVYVTTFQDERAIDLSTIEPRPQLTIVKSYIEAMQTAYIKKQHIVVTGSLHFISKVRKYLIELKNQELKKVSE
;
A
#
# COMPACT_ATOMS: atom_id res chain seq x y z
N SER A 1 6.36 4.16 -1.37
CA SER A 1 6.14 5.13 -2.44
C SER A 1 4.84 4.81 -3.20
N PRO A 2 3.99 5.79 -3.53
CA PRO A 2 4.11 7.21 -3.27
C PRO A 2 3.87 7.59 -1.80
N TYR A 3 4.19 8.83 -1.43
CA TYR A 3 3.92 9.37 -0.10
C TYR A 3 2.47 9.86 0.03
N LEU A 4 1.95 9.92 1.28
CA LEU A 4 0.59 10.39 1.57
C LEU A 4 0.55 11.80 2.15
N ILE A 5 1.61 12.25 2.81
CA ILE A 5 1.65 13.55 3.50
C ILE A 5 2.73 14.43 2.88
N SER A 6 3.99 14.04 3.02
CA SER A 6 5.14 14.79 2.51
C SER A 6 6.12 13.87 1.82
N HIS A 7 7.01 14.45 1.01
CA HIS A 7 8.07 13.70 0.33
C HIS A 7 8.98 12.96 1.32
N ASN A 8 9.22 13.55 2.48
CA ASN A 8 10.04 12.99 3.56
C ASN A 8 9.54 11.63 4.06
N ASP A 9 8.23 11.33 3.90
CA ASP A 9 7.65 10.02 4.28
C ASP A 9 8.31 8.83 3.58
N ARG A 10 9.04 9.05 2.48
CA ARG A 10 9.75 8.01 1.74
C ARG A 10 10.94 7.43 2.48
N ILE A 11 11.55 8.21 3.39
CA ILE A 11 12.74 7.83 4.17
C ILE A 11 12.42 8.03 5.64
N ARG A 12 12.38 6.94 6.41
CA ARG A 12 11.95 6.97 7.81
C ARG A 12 12.91 6.18 8.68
N VAL A 13 13.07 6.63 9.91
CA VAL A 13 13.77 5.90 10.98
C VAL A 13 12.84 5.85 12.18
N ASP A 14 12.55 4.65 12.69
CA ASP A 14 11.60 4.42 13.79
C ASP A 14 10.26 5.14 13.59
N ASP A 15 9.71 5.02 12.39
CA ASP A 15 8.48 5.67 11.93
C ASP A 15 8.50 7.22 11.86
N ILE A 16 9.66 7.84 12.08
CA ILE A 16 9.84 9.29 11.94
C ILE A 16 10.42 9.59 10.56
N PRO A 17 9.74 10.42 9.73
CA PRO A 17 10.27 10.86 8.45
C PRO A 17 11.58 11.62 8.61
N ILE A 18 12.46 11.50 7.60
CA ILE A 18 13.68 12.34 7.53
C ILE A 18 13.30 13.82 7.66
N SER A 19 14.08 14.57 8.43
CA SER A 19 13.84 16.02 8.59
C SER A 19 14.14 16.77 7.28
N ASP A 20 13.52 17.95 7.11
CA ASP A 20 13.84 18.83 5.98
C ASP A 20 15.31 19.26 6.00
N GLU A 21 15.89 19.43 7.18
CA GLU A 21 17.30 19.79 7.37
C GLU A 21 18.22 18.66 6.88
N ASP A 22 17.96 17.41 7.27
CA ASP A 22 18.76 16.27 6.83
C ASP A 22 18.57 16.01 5.34
N LEU A 23 17.34 16.09 4.83
CA LEU A 23 17.05 15.95 3.43
C LEU A 23 17.84 16.98 2.61
N LEU A 24 17.78 18.25 2.98
CA LEU A 24 18.51 19.34 2.32
C LEU A 24 20.02 19.17 2.43
N LYS A 25 20.54 18.72 3.58
CA LYS A 25 21.95 18.40 3.80
C LYS A 25 22.46 17.41 2.77
N TYR A 26 21.75 16.29 2.56
CA TYR A 26 22.20 15.27 1.61
C TYR A 26 21.99 15.67 0.15
N VAL A 27 20.94 16.41 -0.17
CA VAL A 27 20.77 17.01 -1.50
C VAL A 27 21.97 17.92 -1.83
N ASN A 28 22.36 18.80 -0.91
CA ASN A 28 23.50 19.68 -1.10
C ASN A 28 24.84 18.92 -1.18
N GLN A 29 25.00 17.89 -0.36
CA GLN A 29 26.20 17.04 -0.36
C GLN A 29 26.42 16.35 -1.71
N TYR A 30 25.35 15.88 -2.34
CA TYR A 30 25.39 15.13 -3.60
C TYR A 30 24.94 15.95 -4.82
N TYR A 31 24.74 17.27 -4.65
CA TYR A 31 24.23 18.17 -5.69
C TYR A 31 24.97 18.01 -7.01
N ARG A 32 26.31 17.93 -6.97
CA ARG A 32 27.13 17.78 -8.17
C ARG A 32 26.83 16.48 -8.94
N ILE A 33 26.70 15.37 -8.26
CA ILE A 33 26.35 14.06 -8.86
C ILE A 33 24.92 14.11 -9.43
N ILE A 34 23.98 14.70 -8.68
CA ILE A 34 22.59 14.85 -9.12
C ILE A 34 22.49 15.62 -10.44
N GLU A 35 23.25 16.70 -10.58
CA GLU A 35 23.23 17.56 -11.77
C GLU A 35 24.01 16.95 -12.93
N GLU A 36 25.24 16.45 -12.70
CA GLU A 36 26.10 15.90 -13.74
C GLU A 36 25.50 14.63 -14.36
N ASP A 37 24.92 13.74 -13.54
CA ASP A 37 24.34 12.48 -13.98
C ASP A 37 22.83 12.59 -14.29
N GLN A 38 22.23 13.78 -14.14
CA GLN A 38 20.80 14.04 -14.39
C GLN A 38 19.87 13.02 -13.71
N LEU A 39 20.10 12.77 -12.42
CA LEU A 39 19.37 11.77 -11.67
C LEU A 39 17.87 12.08 -11.64
N SER A 40 17.06 11.06 -11.89
CA SER A 40 15.61 11.14 -11.67
C SER A 40 15.27 11.30 -10.18
N MET A 41 14.05 11.79 -9.89
CA MET A 41 13.59 11.98 -8.51
C MET A 41 13.76 10.71 -7.65
N PHE A 42 13.45 9.53 -8.19
CA PHE A 42 13.56 8.30 -7.44
C PHE A 42 15.01 7.85 -7.22
N GLU A 43 15.91 8.12 -8.17
CA GLU A 43 17.36 7.90 -7.99
C GLU A 43 17.93 8.81 -6.90
N ILE A 44 17.48 10.07 -6.85
CA ILE A 44 17.84 11.00 -5.77
C ILE A 44 17.35 10.49 -4.43
N ASP A 45 16.10 10.02 -4.35
CA ASP A 45 15.54 9.45 -3.11
C ASP A 45 16.36 8.26 -2.61
N VAL A 46 16.75 7.34 -3.51
CA VAL A 46 17.56 6.16 -3.17
C VAL A 46 18.95 6.57 -2.71
N LEU A 47 19.59 7.52 -3.41
CA LEU A 47 20.92 8.05 -3.04
C LEU A 47 20.90 8.66 -1.63
N ILE A 48 19.91 9.53 -1.37
CA ILE A 48 19.76 10.17 -0.05
C ILE A 48 19.45 9.13 1.03
N MET A 49 18.55 8.20 0.77
CA MET A 49 18.22 7.10 1.69
C MET A 49 19.46 6.32 2.10
N LEU A 50 20.28 5.89 1.13
CA LEU A 50 21.49 5.12 1.39
C LEU A 50 22.50 5.92 2.21
N ALA A 51 22.72 7.19 1.86
CA ALA A 51 23.62 8.07 2.57
C ALA A 51 23.16 8.37 4.01
N TYR A 52 21.86 8.63 4.18
CA TYR A 52 21.25 8.87 5.48
C TYR A 52 21.35 7.64 6.38
N PHE A 53 20.93 6.47 5.88
CA PHE A 53 21.01 5.22 6.64
C PHE A 53 22.45 4.79 6.95
N GLN A 54 23.42 5.14 6.09
CA GLN A 54 24.83 4.87 6.37
C GLN A 54 25.39 5.74 7.51
N SER A 55 24.84 6.94 7.69
CA SER A 55 25.28 7.86 8.75
C SER A 55 24.73 7.52 10.15
N LEU A 56 23.82 6.57 10.25
CA LEU A 56 23.13 6.18 11.46
C LEU A 56 23.51 4.76 11.90
N ASP A 57 23.51 4.52 13.20
CA ASP A 57 23.64 3.18 13.78
C ASP A 57 22.27 2.51 13.83
N LEU A 58 21.95 1.76 12.77
CA LEU A 58 20.66 1.09 12.58
C LEU A 58 20.83 -0.42 12.68
N ASP A 59 20.01 -1.07 13.51
CA ASP A 59 19.97 -2.53 13.62
C ASP A 59 19.53 -3.18 12.30
N TYR A 60 18.53 -2.61 11.64
CA TYR A 60 17.95 -3.12 10.39
C TYR A 60 17.62 -1.99 9.43
N ARG A 61 17.71 -2.27 8.14
CA ARG A 61 17.27 -1.40 7.04
C ARG A 61 16.26 -2.14 6.21
N ILE A 62 15.02 -1.62 6.13
CA ILE A 62 13.94 -2.17 5.32
C ILE A 62 13.81 -1.30 4.08
N ILE A 63 14.05 -1.89 2.90
CA ILE A 63 14.08 -1.16 1.63
C ILE A 63 13.01 -1.74 0.72
N GLU A 64 12.04 -0.90 0.35
CA GLU A 64 10.96 -1.23 -0.57
C GLU A 64 11.34 -0.85 -1.99
N THR A 65 11.13 -1.76 -2.96
CA THR A 65 11.30 -1.44 -4.39
C THR A 65 10.28 -0.41 -4.85
N GLY A 66 10.66 0.46 -5.77
CA GLY A 66 9.75 1.42 -6.37
C GLY A 66 8.83 0.77 -7.39
N ILE A 67 9.39 0.17 -8.45
CA ILE A 67 8.65 -0.54 -9.51
C ILE A 67 9.49 -1.73 -9.99
N GLY A 68 8.86 -2.90 -10.12
CA GLY A 68 9.55 -4.10 -10.60
C GLY A 68 10.47 -4.72 -9.56
N GLY A 69 11.74 -4.79 -9.82
CA GLY A 69 12.77 -5.37 -8.96
C GLY A 69 14.15 -5.40 -9.60
N LEU A 70 14.33 -6.13 -10.70
CA LEU A 70 15.62 -6.31 -11.37
C LEU A 70 16.26 -4.97 -11.73
N ASN A 71 15.50 -4.10 -12.37
CA ASN A 71 15.94 -2.78 -12.83
C ASN A 71 15.56 -1.65 -11.86
N ASP A 72 15.04 -1.97 -10.68
CA ASP A 72 14.69 -0.97 -9.68
C ASP A 72 15.94 -0.31 -9.09
N LYS A 73 15.87 0.97 -8.83
CA LYS A 73 17.00 1.76 -8.31
C LYS A 73 17.45 1.32 -6.92
N THR A 74 16.56 0.67 -6.17
CA THR A 74 16.90 0.08 -4.87
C THR A 74 17.68 -1.23 -4.99
N ASN A 75 17.74 -1.86 -6.17
CA ASN A 75 18.36 -3.17 -6.36
C ASN A 75 19.91 -3.15 -6.37
N VAL A 76 20.50 -2.05 -5.94
CA VAL A 76 21.96 -1.86 -5.72
C VAL A 76 22.46 -2.43 -4.39
N ILE A 77 21.56 -2.96 -3.57
CA ILE A 77 21.86 -3.50 -2.25
C ILE A 77 22.01 -5.02 -2.26
N ASP A 78 22.70 -5.55 -1.24
CA ASP A 78 22.77 -6.98 -0.92
C ASP A 78 22.01 -7.25 0.39
N PRO A 79 20.71 -7.61 0.31
CA PRO A 79 19.88 -7.81 1.49
C PRO A 79 20.18 -9.16 2.18
N ILE A 80 20.01 -9.25 3.49
CA ILE A 80 20.04 -10.52 4.23
C ILE A 80 18.85 -11.40 3.86
N VAL A 81 17.69 -10.75 3.63
CA VAL A 81 16.43 -11.37 3.22
C VAL A 81 15.80 -10.51 2.13
N SER A 82 15.42 -11.12 1.02
CA SER A 82 14.52 -10.51 0.05
C SER A 82 13.12 -11.10 0.17
N ALA A 83 12.10 -10.30 -0.13
CA ALA A 83 10.72 -10.76 -0.03
C ALA A 83 9.85 -10.23 -1.18
N ILE A 84 8.97 -11.10 -1.68
CA ILE A 84 7.88 -10.74 -2.60
C ILE A 84 6.57 -11.13 -1.93
N THR A 85 5.64 -10.19 -1.80
CA THR A 85 4.33 -10.45 -1.20
C THR A 85 3.53 -11.41 -2.08
N ASN A 86 3.05 -10.93 -3.21
CA ASN A 86 2.36 -11.72 -4.23
C ASN A 86 2.53 -11.04 -5.60
N ILE A 87 2.22 -11.76 -6.65
CA ILE A 87 2.26 -11.25 -8.03
C ILE A 87 0.82 -10.98 -8.50
N GLY A 88 0.61 -9.75 -8.96
CA GLY A 88 -0.61 -9.32 -9.65
C GLY A 88 -0.27 -8.49 -10.88
N LEU A 89 -1.25 -8.28 -11.76
CA LEU A 89 -1.11 -7.35 -12.87
C LEU A 89 -1.12 -5.92 -12.33
N ASP A 90 -0.01 -5.26 -12.43
CA ASP A 90 0.17 -3.85 -12.12
C ASP A 90 1.33 -3.29 -12.94
N HIS A 91 1.31 -1.99 -13.21
CA HIS A 91 2.34 -1.31 -14.00
C HIS A 91 2.61 -1.94 -15.38
N GLN A 92 1.58 -2.51 -16.03
CA GLN A 92 1.72 -3.23 -17.31
C GLN A 92 2.33 -2.34 -18.42
N LYS A 93 2.07 -1.03 -18.42
CA LYS A 93 2.67 -0.10 -19.39
C LYS A 93 4.20 0.01 -19.25
N GLN A 94 4.74 -0.19 -18.05
CA GLN A 94 6.17 -0.12 -17.75
C GLN A 94 6.83 -1.50 -17.77
N LEU A 95 6.15 -2.51 -17.24
CA LEU A 95 6.72 -3.84 -16.97
C LEU A 95 6.33 -4.91 -17.99
N GLY A 96 5.26 -4.68 -18.77
CA GLY A 96 4.78 -5.66 -19.73
C GLY A 96 3.74 -6.63 -19.18
N ASP A 97 3.79 -7.88 -19.62
CA ASP A 97 2.84 -8.93 -19.22
C ASP A 97 3.16 -9.54 -17.84
N ILE A 98 2.37 -10.52 -17.42
CA ILE A 98 2.56 -11.20 -16.12
C ILE A 98 3.92 -11.88 -16.00
N TYR A 99 4.47 -12.39 -17.09
CA TYR A 99 5.77 -13.06 -17.09
C TYR A 99 6.92 -12.07 -16.96
N ASP A 100 6.78 -10.92 -17.60
CA ASP A 100 7.73 -9.80 -17.46
C ASP A 100 7.74 -9.27 -16.03
N ILE A 101 6.55 -9.08 -15.43
CA ILE A 101 6.39 -8.66 -14.02
C ILE A 101 7.05 -9.68 -13.07
N ILE A 102 6.86 -10.98 -13.30
CA ILE A 102 7.51 -12.03 -12.49
C ILE A 102 9.04 -11.91 -12.61
N ASN A 103 9.56 -11.81 -13.83
CA ASN A 103 11.00 -11.74 -14.08
C ASN A 103 11.62 -10.49 -13.42
N GLU A 104 10.97 -9.33 -13.56
CA GLU A 104 11.42 -8.10 -12.92
C GLU A 104 11.46 -8.25 -11.39
N LYS A 105 10.38 -8.78 -10.79
CA LYS A 105 10.34 -8.92 -9.33
C LYS A 105 11.33 -9.95 -8.80
N MET A 106 11.55 -11.05 -9.52
CA MET A 106 12.55 -12.07 -9.13
C MET A 106 13.99 -11.52 -9.12
N GLY A 107 14.27 -10.42 -9.79
CA GLY A 107 15.59 -9.77 -9.81
C GLY A 107 16.10 -9.31 -8.43
N ILE A 108 15.25 -9.27 -7.41
CA ILE A 108 15.66 -9.00 -6.02
C ILE A 108 16.17 -10.25 -5.28
N ILE A 109 16.03 -11.45 -5.87
CA ILE A 109 16.56 -12.70 -5.30
C ILE A 109 18.06 -12.73 -5.55
N LYS A 110 18.86 -12.60 -4.49
CA LYS A 110 20.32 -12.49 -4.59
C LYS A 110 21.01 -13.81 -4.24
N PRO A 111 22.27 -14.00 -4.67
CA PRO A 111 23.01 -15.24 -4.43
C PRO A 111 23.17 -15.57 -2.95
N ASN A 112 22.92 -16.84 -2.60
CA ASN A 112 23.14 -17.41 -1.26
C ASN A 112 22.35 -16.72 -0.12
N GLN A 113 21.22 -16.09 -0.43
CA GLN A 113 20.40 -15.38 0.55
C GLN A 113 19.09 -16.11 0.84
N MET A 114 18.33 -15.59 1.80
CA MET A 114 16.99 -16.03 2.08
C MET A 114 15.98 -15.25 1.22
N PHE A 115 15.07 -15.96 0.61
CA PHE A 115 13.92 -15.40 -0.10
C PHE A 115 12.62 -15.86 0.56
N ILE A 116 11.72 -14.93 0.86
CA ILE A 116 10.46 -15.23 1.55
C ILE A 116 9.29 -14.65 0.73
N THR A 117 8.24 -15.45 0.57
CA THR A 117 7.05 -15.00 -0.18
C THR A 117 5.75 -15.47 0.47
N SER A 118 4.69 -14.69 0.29
CA SER A 118 3.31 -15.08 0.56
C SER A 118 2.51 -15.37 -0.71
N GLU A 119 3.19 -15.55 -1.85
CA GLU A 119 2.55 -16.00 -3.09
C GLU A 119 1.96 -17.41 -2.90
N THR A 120 0.80 -17.67 -3.51
CA THR A 120 0.08 -18.93 -3.39
C THR A 120 -0.09 -19.67 -4.73
N LYS A 121 0.12 -19.01 -5.86
CA LYS A 121 -0.02 -19.60 -7.19
C LYS A 121 1.15 -20.52 -7.50
N GLY A 122 0.87 -21.81 -7.63
CA GLY A 122 1.90 -22.84 -7.84
C GLY A 122 2.81 -22.60 -9.04
N THR A 123 2.28 -22.05 -10.14
CA THR A 123 3.07 -21.69 -11.34
C THR A 123 4.08 -20.58 -11.07
N ILE A 124 3.74 -19.61 -10.24
CA ILE A 124 4.64 -18.53 -9.85
C ILE A 124 5.68 -19.03 -8.84
N LEU A 125 5.23 -19.83 -7.86
CA LEU A 125 6.13 -20.44 -6.88
C LEU A 125 7.19 -21.35 -7.55
N ALA A 126 6.82 -22.07 -8.60
CA ALA A 126 7.79 -22.87 -9.36
C ALA A 126 8.90 -22.00 -9.99
N ARG A 127 8.54 -20.85 -10.57
CA ARG A 127 9.52 -19.90 -11.11
C ARG A 127 10.41 -19.28 -10.03
N PHE A 128 9.82 -18.95 -8.88
CA PHE A 128 10.61 -18.47 -7.74
C PHE A 128 11.61 -19.53 -7.26
N GLN A 129 11.19 -20.82 -7.23
CA GLN A 129 12.08 -21.92 -6.87
C GLN A 129 13.21 -22.09 -7.88
N GLU A 130 12.92 -22.07 -9.18
CA GLU A 130 13.93 -22.13 -10.25
C GLU A 130 14.98 -21.01 -10.10
N GLN A 131 14.53 -19.78 -9.82
CA GLN A 131 15.42 -18.65 -9.58
C GLN A 131 16.26 -18.80 -8.30
N CYS A 132 15.64 -19.30 -7.23
CA CYS A 132 16.35 -19.57 -5.98
C CYS A 132 17.43 -20.66 -6.18
N ASP A 133 17.11 -21.72 -6.89
CA ASP A 133 18.05 -22.81 -7.19
C ASP A 133 19.24 -22.26 -8.02
N ALA A 134 18.96 -21.45 -9.03
CA ALA A 134 20.01 -20.80 -9.85
C ALA A 134 20.91 -19.85 -9.05
N MET A 135 20.37 -19.20 -8.02
CA MET A 135 21.10 -18.28 -7.15
C MET A 135 21.67 -18.93 -5.88
N GLY A 136 21.41 -20.24 -5.64
CA GLY A 136 21.78 -20.86 -4.36
C GLY A 136 21.03 -20.27 -3.16
N ALA A 137 19.90 -19.60 -3.40
CA ALA A 137 19.09 -18.96 -2.36
C ALA A 137 18.12 -19.97 -1.73
N VAL A 138 17.71 -19.73 -0.49
CA VAL A 138 16.76 -20.58 0.23
C VAL A 138 15.39 -19.94 0.24
N MET A 139 14.41 -20.59 -0.41
CA MET A 139 13.04 -20.10 -0.45
C MET A 139 12.22 -20.54 0.77
N TYR A 140 11.45 -19.61 1.32
CA TYR A 140 10.43 -19.86 2.34
C TYR A 140 9.07 -19.33 1.85
N VAL A 141 8.06 -20.19 1.84
CA VAL A 141 6.69 -19.81 1.48
C VAL A 141 5.86 -19.68 2.75
N VAL A 142 5.22 -18.53 2.92
CA VAL A 142 4.26 -18.31 4.01
C VAL A 142 2.96 -19.03 3.63
N PRO A 143 2.50 -20.03 4.40
CA PRO A 143 1.28 -20.74 4.07
C PRO A 143 0.07 -19.81 4.01
N GLU A 144 -0.86 -20.06 3.12
CA GLU A 144 -2.13 -19.35 3.08
C GLU A 144 -2.85 -19.43 4.43
N TYR A 145 -3.57 -18.38 4.80
CA TYR A 145 -4.37 -18.34 6.00
C TYR A 145 -5.74 -17.72 5.71
N GLN A 146 -6.77 -18.49 5.92
CA GLN A 146 -8.13 -18.06 5.67
C GLN A 146 -8.72 -17.37 6.90
N VAL A 147 -9.20 -16.16 6.71
CA VAL A 147 -9.90 -15.37 7.71
C VAL A 147 -11.36 -15.29 7.35
N SER A 148 -12.24 -15.69 8.27
CA SER A 148 -13.68 -15.75 8.03
C SER A 148 -14.51 -14.86 8.96
N ARG A 149 -13.89 -14.19 9.92
CA ARG A 149 -14.56 -13.37 10.94
C ARG A 149 -13.78 -12.11 11.25
N TYR A 150 -14.51 -11.06 11.57
CA TYR A 150 -13.97 -9.84 12.14
C TYR A 150 -14.26 -9.81 13.65
N PRO A 151 -13.36 -9.33 14.52
CA PRO A 151 -11.96 -8.94 14.24
C PRO A 151 -11.13 -10.04 13.59
N PHE A 152 -10.07 -9.66 12.86
CA PHE A 152 -9.25 -10.63 12.12
C PHE A 152 -8.29 -11.33 13.07
N HIS A 153 -8.63 -12.56 13.48
CA HIS A 153 -7.77 -13.37 14.34
C HIS A 153 -6.91 -14.30 13.50
N PHE A 154 -5.62 -14.37 13.86
CA PHE A 154 -4.72 -15.35 13.27
C PHE A 154 -3.67 -15.83 14.29
N ARG A 155 -3.02 -16.92 13.96
CA ARG A 155 -1.92 -17.47 14.76
C ARG A 155 -0.63 -17.51 13.93
N TYR A 156 0.47 -17.27 14.63
CA TYR A 156 1.81 -17.49 14.11
C TYR A 156 2.65 -18.17 15.20
N ARG A 157 3.05 -19.43 14.96
CA ARG A 157 3.64 -20.31 15.99
C ARG A 157 2.73 -20.35 17.24
N ASP A 158 3.27 -20.07 18.41
CA ASP A 158 2.55 -20.11 19.68
C ASP A 158 1.82 -18.81 20.02
N MET A 159 1.99 -17.76 19.23
CA MET A 159 1.37 -16.46 19.44
C MET A 159 0.04 -16.33 18.68
N ALA A 160 -0.92 -15.65 19.32
CA ALA A 160 -2.18 -15.27 18.72
C ALA A 160 -2.23 -13.75 18.53
N PHE A 161 -2.82 -13.31 17.42
CA PHE A 161 -2.91 -11.90 17.06
C PHE A 161 -4.33 -11.54 16.67
N THR A 162 -4.69 -10.28 16.91
CA THR A 162 -5.99 -9.71 16.55
C THR A 162 -5.78 -8.39 15.82
N LEU A 163 -6.23 -8.29 14.56
CA LEU A 163 -6.20 -7.05 13.81
C LEU A 163 -7.58 -6.42 13.81
N GLU A 164 -7.67 -5.19 14.30
CA GLU A 164 -8.85 -4.35 14.28
C GLU A 164 -8.61 -3.12 13.39
N ASN A 165 -9.70 -2.59 12.80
CA ASN A 165 -9.64 -1.38 11.95
C ASN A 165 -8.61 -1.44 10.82
N GLN A 166 -8.43 -2.62 10.24
CA GLN A 166 -7.51 -2.90 9.15
C GLN A 166 -8.19 -3.68 8.03
N GLY A 167 -7.56 -3.72 6.83
CA GLY A 167 -7.97 -4.58 5.74
C GLY A 167 -7.60 -6.04 5.99
N ILE A 168 -8.39 -6.98 5.48
CA ILE A 168 -8.16 -8.42 5.64
C ILE A 168 -6.80 -8.88 5.12
N TYR A 169 -6.27 -8.22 4.08
CA TYR A 169 -4.97 -8.48 3.49
C TYR A 169 -3.80 -8.26 4.46
N GLN A 170 -4.01 -7.46 5.51
CA GLN A 170 -2.99 -7.23 6.54
C GLN A 170 -2.68 -8.48 7.36
N VAL A 171 -3.57 -9.48 7.39
CA VAL A 171 -3.26 -10.77 8.02
C VAL A 171 -2.12 -11.47 7.27
N THR A 172 -2.18 -11.52 5.94
CA THR A 172 -1.11 -12.08 5.11
C THR A 172 0.18 -11.27 5.24
N ASN A 173 0.09 -9.94 5.20
CA ASN A 173 1.24 -9.05 5.38
C ASN A 173 1.91 -9.24 6.75
N ALA A 174 1.12 -9.31 7.83
CA ALA A 174 1.62 -9.54 9.18
C ALA A 174 2.32 -10.91 9.30
N ARG A 175 1.75 -11.96 8.70
CA ARG A 175 2.36 -13.30 8.70
C ARG A 175 3.66 -13.33 7.90
N LEU A 176 3.73 -12.61 6.78
CA LEU A 176 4.97 -12.45 6.01
C LEU A 176 6.02 -11.69 6.84
N ALA A 177 5.65 -10.56 7.44
CA ALA A 177 6.54 -9.77 8.30
C ALA A 177 7.07 -10.60 9.49
N LEU A 178 6.20 -11.33 10.18
CA LEU A 178 6.60 -12.25 11.26
C LEU A 178 7.54 -13.35 10.74
N THR A 179 7.32 -13.88 9.54
CA THR A 179 8.19 -14.90 8.95
C THR A 179 9.57 -14.33 8.67
N ILE A 180 9.66 -13.13 8.08
CA ILE A 180 10.93 -12.43 7.85
C ILE A 180 11.65 -12.16 9.17
N ALA A 181 10.97 -11.50 10.12
CA ALA A 181 11.55 -11.15 11.42
C ALA A 181 12.03 -12.38 12.20
N SER A 182 11.30 -13.50 12.13
CA SER A 182 11.67 -14.75 12.80
C SER A 182 12.98 -15.39 12.32
N LYS A 183 13.50 -14.95 11.17
CA LYS A 183 14.81 -15.38 10.65
C LYS A 183 15.95 -14.52 11.18
N LEU A 184 15.64 -13.35 11.70
CA LEU A 184 16.61 -12.33 12.11
C LEU A 184 16.67 -12.15 13.63
N ILE A 185 15.51 -12.25 14.31
CA ILE A 185 15.41 -12.00 15.74
C ILE A 185 14.59 -13.09 16.45
N LYS A 186 14.82 -13.23 17.74
CA LYS A 186 13.98 -14.02 18.64
C LYS A 186 12.81 -13.16 19.12
N PHE A 187 11.60 -13.69 19.03
CA PHE A 187 10.42 -12.97 19.48
C PHE A 187 10.28 -12.96 21.00
N ASP A 188 9.94 -11.79 21.52
CA ASP A 188 9.34 -11.62 22.83
C ASP A 188 7.84 -11.35 22.62
N PRO A 189 6.93 -12.21 23.10
CA PRO A 189 5.49 -12.02 22.92
C PRO A 189 4.98 -10.67 23.45
N VAL A 190 5.56 -10.16 24.55
CA VAL A 190 5.16 -8.89 25.17
C VAL A 190 5.40 -7.69 24.22
N VAL A 191 6.44 -7.78 23.39
CA VAL A 191 6.79 -6.73 22.42
C VAL A 191 6.18 -7.04 21.05
N THR A 192 6.30 -8.29 20.60
CA THR A 192 5.92 -8.69 19.23
C THR A 192 4.41 -8.58 18.99
N GLN A 193 3.59 -8.98 19.97
CA GLN A 193 2.13 -8.96 19.80
C GLN A 193 1.60 -7.53 19.59
N PRO A 194 1.84 -6.56 20.48
CA PRO A 194 1.38 -5.20 20.26
C PRO A 194 2.00 -4.54 19.04
N ALA A 195 3.25 -4.84 18.70
CA ALA A 195 3.89 -4.31 17.49
C ALA A 195 3.14 -4.69 16.20
N ILE A 196 2.64 -5.92 16.12
CA ILE A 196 1.85 -6.40 14.98
C ILE A 196 0.40 -5.88 15.03
N GLU A 197 -0.25 -5.93 16.20
CA GLU A 197 -1.66 -5.55 16.33
C GLU A 197 -1.90 -4.05 16.16
N GLN A 198 -0.92 -3.22 16.54
CA GLN A 198 -0.97 -1.76 16.41
C GLN A 198 -0.35 -1.23 15.11
N ALA A 199 0.35 -2.09 14.35
CA ALA A 199 0.94 -1.69 13.09
C ALA A 199 -0.15 -1.19 12.14
N SER A 200 -0.04 0.05 11.73
CA SER A 200 -0.98 0.69 10.81
C SER A 200 -0.22 1.53 9.79
N TRP A 201 -0.78 1.64 8.60
CA TRP A 201 -0.23 2.51 7.57
C TRP A 201 -1.33 3.40 7.01
N LYS A 202 -1.07 4.69 6.98
CA LYS A 202 -2.03 5.69 6.48
C LYS A 202 -2.44 5.35 5.05
N GLY A 203 -3.77 5.39 4.78
CA GLY A 203 -4.32 5.02 3.49
C GLY A 203 -4.33 3.52 3.18
N ARG A 204 -4.15 2.66 4.18
CA ARG A 204 -4.35 1.20 4.10
C ARG A 204 -5.48 0.80 5.04
N TYR A 205 -6.72 0.92 4.56
CA TYR A 205 -7.94 0.75 5.34
C TYR A 205 -7.95 1.65 6.60
N GLU A 206 -7.56 2.91 6.43
CA GLU A 206 -7.51 3.90 7.52
C GLU A 206 -8.90 4.45 7.78
N THR A 207 -9.37 4.34 9.03
CA THR A 207 -10.68 4.84 9.46
C THR A 207 -10.58 6.30 9.93
N LEU A 208 -11.35 7.15 9.30
CA LEU A 208 -11.55 8.56 9.61
C LEU A 208 -13.04 8.84 9.82
N SER A 209 -13.42 10.11 9.91
CA SER A 209 -14.81 10.54 10.00
C SER A 209 -15.08 11.73 9.09
N TYR A 210 -16.29 11.78 8.55
CA TYR A 210 -16.88 12.95 7.90
C TYR A 210 -18.12 13.31 8.70
N HIS A 211 -18.01 14.38 9.53
CA HIS A 211 -18.97 14.65 10.59
C HIS A 211 -19.15 13.41 11.51
N ASP A 212 -20.38 12.89 11.62
CA ASP A 212 -20.74 11.72 12.44
C ASP A 212 -20.72 10.38 11.66
N VAL A 213 -20.29 10.40 10.39
CA VAL A 213 -20.25 9.21 9.54
C VAL A 213 -18.82 8.67 9.43
N GLN A 214 -18.68 7.34 9.49
CA GLN A 214 -17.40 6.66 9.29
C GLN A 214 -16.96 6.77 7.84
N VAL A 215 -15.67 7.04 7.65
CA VAL A 215 -14.99 7.04 6.35
C VAL A 215 -13.76 6.16 6.42
N ASP A 216 -13.77 5.06 5.69
CA ASP A 216 -12.58 4.23 5.51
C ASP A 216 -11.89 4.61 4.21
N ILE A 217 -10.58 4.86 4.26
CA ILE A 217 -9.78 5.15 3.07
C ILE A 217 -8.78 4.04 2.81
N ASP A 218 -8.76 3.55 1.57
CA ASP A 218 -7.87 2.48 1.14
C ASP A 218 -7.26 2.77 -0.24
N GLY A 219 -5.97 2.57 -0.37
CA GLY A 219 -5.22 2.82 -1.60
C GLY A 219 -5.32 1.72 -2.66
N ALA A 220 -6.32 0.85 -2.62
CA ALA A 220 -6.56 -0.14 -3.66
C ALA A 220 -6.74 0.57 -5.02
N HIS A 221 -5.94 0.18 -6.02
CA HIS A 221 -5.85 0.86 -7.31
C HIS A 221 -5.65 -0.10 -8.49
N ASN A 222 -5.82 -1.38 -8.24
CA ASN A 222 -5.79 -2.46 -9.22
C ASN A 222 -6.79 -3.54 -8.81
N MET A 223 -7.09 -4.47 -9.71
CA MET A 223 -8.11 -5.49 -9.46
C MET A 223 -7.86 -6.32 -8.18
N PRO A 224 -6.65 -6.85 -7.91
CA PRO A 224 -6.41 -7.56 -6.65
C PRO A 224 -6.64 -6.70 -5.40
N GLY A 225 -6.29 -5.42 -5.45
CA GLY A 225 -6.54 -4.47 -4.35
C GLY A 225 -8.03 -4.24 -4.11
N ILE A 226 -8.80 -3.99 -5.17
CA ILE A 226 -10.26 -3.83 -5.08
C ILE A 226 -10.92 -5.10 -4.52
N GLN A 227 -10.52 -6.28 -5.00
CA GLN A 227 -11.04 -7.56 -4.49
C GLN A 227 -10.75 -7.75 -3.00
N ALA A 228 -9.55 -7.40 -2.55
CA ALA A 228 -9.18 -7.46 -1.13
C ALA A 228 -9.98 -6.47 -0.26
N LEU A 229 -10.22 -5.26 -0.77
CA LEU A 229 -11.09 -4.27 -0.12
C LEU A 229 -12.53 -4.80 0.00
N LEU A 230 -13.11 -5.30 -1.09
CA LEU A 230 -14.47 -5.86 -1.09
C LEU A 230 -14.60 -7.08 -0.17
N GLN A 231 -13.57 -7.93 -0.12
CA GLN A 231 -13.52 -9.05 0.82
C GLN A 231 -13.49 -8.54 2.26
N THR A 232 -12.75 -7.47 2.56
CA THR A 232 -12.73 -6.83 3.87
C THR A 232 -14.14 -6.39 4.29
N LEU A 233 -14.84 -5.64 3.44
CA LEU A 233 -16.20 -5.16 3.71
C LEU A 233 -17.17 -6.33 3.94
N ARG A 234 -17.06 -7.38 3.15
CA ARG A 234 -17.89 -8.60 3.27
C ARG A 234 -17.67 -9.31 4.61
N VAL A 235 -16.42 -9.52 5.01
CA VAL A 235 -16.08 -10.23 6.26
C VAL A 235 -16.43 -9.39 7.48
N LYS A 236 -16.26 -8.07 7.41
CA LYS A 236 -16.72 -7.13 8.45
C LYS A 236 -18.25 -7.00 8.48
N LYS A 237 -18.95 -7.50 7.46
CA LYS A 237 -20.42 -7.39 7.30
C LYS A 237 -20.90 -5.93 7.27
N GLU A 238 -20.09 -5.07 6.67
CA GLU A 238 -20.42 -3.66 6.53
C GLU A 238 -21.70 -3.50 5.67
N LYS A 239 -22.62 -2.69 6.17
CA LYS A 239 -23.91 -2.41 5.52
C LYS A 239 -23.98 -0.94 5.16
N ASP A 240 -24.87 -0.64 4.23
CA ASP A 240 -25.15 0.74 3.80
C ASP A 240 -23.88 1.52 3.39
N VAL A 241 -22.94 0.80 2.74
CA VAL A 241 -21.67 1.37 2.27
C VAL A 241 -21.89 2.10 0.95
N ALA A 242 -21.28 3.28 0.82
CA ALA A 242 -21.10 3.99 -0.45
C ALA A 242 -19.61 4.02 -0.79
N ILE A 243 -19.23 3.57 -1.98
CA ILE A 243 -17.84 3.64 -2.45
C ILE A 243 -17.65 4.92 -3.28
N ILE A 244 -16.69 5.74 -2.88
CA ILE A 244 -16.24 6.91 -3.65
C ILE A 244 -14.93 6.52 -4.33
N PHE A 245 -14.95 6.48 -5.66
CA PHE A 245 -13.86 5.96 -6.46
C PHE A 245 -13.28 7.02 -7.40
N SER A 246 -11.96 7.10 -7.44
CA SER A 246 -11.21 7.80 -8.47
C SER A 246 -9.81 7.22 -8.60
N CYS A 247 -9.31 7.08 -9.83
CA CYS A 247 -7.99 6.54 -10.08
C CYS A 247 -7.25 7.33 -11.15
N LEU A 248 -6.06 6.88 -11.51
CA LEU A 248 -5.29 7.39 -12.64
C LEU A 248 -5.81 6.74 -13.93
N ASN A 249 -5.66 7.43 -15.05
CA ASN A 249 -6.16 7.02 -16.38
C ASN A 249 -5.35 5.87 -17.04
N ASP A 250 -4.35 5.34 -16.34
CA ASP A 250 -3.53 4.22 -16.80
C ASP A 250 -4.03 2.85 -16.29
N ARG A 251 -5.22 2.80 -15.70
CA ARG A 251 -5.81 1.62 -15.04
C ARG A 251 -7.01 1.07 -15.82
N ASP A 252 -7.37 -0.16 -15.52
CA ASP A 252 -8.60 -0.80 -16.05
C ASP A 252 -9.80 -0.35 -15.20
N VAL A 253 -10.22 0.90 -15.45
CA VAL A 253 -11.22 1.63 -14.64
C VAL A 253 -12.55 0.90 -14.64
N ASP A 254 -13.01 0.49 -15.83
CA ASP A 254 -14.33 -0.13 -16.01
C ASP A 254 -14.43 -1.48 -15.29
N GLU A 255 -13.39 -2.30 -15.35
CA GLU A 255 -13.36 -3.60 -14.65
C GLU A 255 -13.44 -3.41 -13.13
N MET A 256 -12.71 -2.43 -12.58
CA MET A 256 -12.76 -2.13 -11.15
C MET A 256 -14.13 -1.62 -10.70
N ILE A 257 -14.76 -0.74 -11.49
CA ILE A 257 -16.12 -0.25 -11.24
C ILE A 257 -17.12 -1.43 -11.26
N ASP A 258 -17.05 -2.27 -12.29
CA ASP A 258 -17.94 -3.42 -12.45
C ASP A 258 -17.81 -4.41 -11.28
N GLU A 259 -16.60 -4.63 -10.77
CA GLU A 259 -16.37 -5.52 -9.62
C GLU A 259 -17.00 -4.96 -8.35
N MET A 260 -16.90 -3.64 -8.09
CA MET A 260 -17.56 -2.98 -6.96
C MET A 260 -19.09 -3.02 -7.07
N LEU A 261 -19.64 -2.79 -8.26
CA LEU A 261 -21.08 -2.86 -8.52
C LEU A 261 -21.62 -4.29 -8.38
N LYS A 262 -20.89 -5.31 -8.89
CA LYS A 262 -21.23 -6.74 -8.71
C LYS A 262 -21.26 -7.15 -7.25
N ALA A 263 -20.42 -6.54 -6.40
CA ALA A 263 -20.44 -6.76 -4.97
C ALA A 263 -21.65 -6.12 -4.27
N GLY A 264 -22.47 -5.34 -5.00
CA GLY A 264 -23.73 -4.75 -4.53
C GLY A 264 -23.57 -3.37 -3.87
N TYR A 265 -22.42 -2.72 -4.01
CA TYR A 265 -22.18 -1.40 -3.44
C TYR A 265 -22.49 -0.30 -4.46
N PRO A 266 -23.23 0.78 -4.08
CA PRO A 266 -23.34 1.98 -4.91
C PRO A 266 -21.96 2.65 -5.03
N VAL A 267 -21.61 3.03 -6.26
CA VAL A 267 -20.33 3.64 -6.59
C VAL A 267 -20.53 5.07 -7.07
N TYR A 268 -19.82 6.00 -6.43
CA TYR A 268 -19.70 7.38 -6.86
C TYR A 268 -18.34 7.56 -7.52
N VAL A 269 -18.32 7.67 -8.84
CA VAL A 269 -17.07 7.95 -9.58
C VAL A 269 -16.88 9.44 -9.66
N THR A 270 -15.68 9.88 -9.31
CA THR A 270 -15.30 11.28 -9.32
C THR A 270 -13.88 11.47 -9.88
N THR A 271 -13.48 12.72 -10.05
CA THR A 271 -12.10 13.09 -10.42
C THR A 271 -11.44 13.93 -9.33
N PHE A 272 -10.16 14.18 -9.46
CA PHE A 272 -9.38 15.01 -8.54
C PHE A 272 -8.33 15.82 -9.32
N GLN A 273 -7.76 16.84 -8.68
CA GLN A 273 -6.78 17.71 -9.31
C GLN A 273 -5.43 16.97 -9.52
N ASP A 274 -5.29 16.29 -10.63
CA ASP A 274 -4.08 15.65 -11.17
C ASP A 274 -4.29 15.46 -12.67
N GLU A 275 -3.31 15.79 -13.49
CA GLU A 275 -3.38 15.67 -14.96
C GLU A 275 -3.61 14.23 -15.44
N ARG A 276 -3.25 13.27 -14.60
CA ARG A 276 -3.40 11.84 -14.86
C ARG A 276 -4.69 11.26 -14.29
N ALA A 277 -5.53 12.06 -13.62
CA ALA A 277 -6.79 11.58 -13.09
C ALA A 277 -7.74 11.11 -14.22
N ILE A 278 -8.65 10.19 -13.90
CA ILE A 278 -9.62 9.69 -14.86
C ILE A 278 -10.45 10.83 -15.47
N ASP A 279 -10.70 10.71 -16.76
CA ASP A 279 -11.66 11.57 -17.47
C ASP A 279 -13.08 11.01 -17.28
N LEU A 280 -13.92 11.76 -16.56
CA LEU A 280 -15.30 11.35 -16.29
C LEU A 280 -16.15 11.20 -17.54
N SER A 281 -15.78 11.82 -18.66
CA SER A 281 -16.50 11.72 -19.92
C SER A 281 -16.37 10.34 -20.59
N THR A 282 -15.35 9.57 -20.20
CA THR A 282 -15.12 8.21 -20.71
C THR A 282 -15.86 7.12 -19.94
N ILE A 283 -16.46 7.48 -18.80
CA ILE A 283 -17.15 6.51 -17.94
C ILE A 283 -18.58 6.29 -18.44
N GLU A 284 -18.89 5.07 -18.82
CA GLU A 284 -20.23 4.71 -19.26
C GLU A 284 -21.22 4.63 -18.08
N PRO A 285 -22.46 5.14 -18.24
CA PRO A 285 -23.50 5.01 -17.22
C PRO A 285 -23.88 3.55 -16.94
N ARG A 286 -24.00 3.19 -15.68
CA ARG A 286 -24.40 1.85 -15.21
C ARG A 286 -25.40 1.97 -14.06
N PRO A 287 -26.26 0.97 -13.81
CA PRO A 287 -27.10 0.93 -12.61
C PRO A 287 -26.25 1.04 -11.35
N GLN A 288 -26.69 1.84 -10.38
CA GLN A 288 -25.99 2.10 -9.10
C GLN A 288 -24.64 2.83 -9.23
N LEU A 289 -24.28 3.28 -10.43
CA LEU A 289 -23.15 4.17 -10.68
C LEU A 289 -23.63 5.62 -10.73
N THR A 290 -23.01 6.49 -9.97
CA THR A 290 -23.26 7.94 -10.02
C THR A 290 -21.95 8.67 -10.34
N ILE A 291 -21.95 9.43 -11.43
CA ILE A 291 -20.80 10.24 -11.83
C ILE A 291 -20.97 11.63 -11.22
N VAL A 292 -20.00 12.07 -10.43
CA VAL A 292 -19.98 13.38 -9.76
C VAL A 292 -18.66 14.10 -10.01
N LYS A 293 -18.71 15.42 -10.17
CA LYS A 293 -17.50 16.20 -10.49
C LYS A 293 -16.55 16.38 -9.31
N SER A 294 -17.07 16.26 -8.10
CA SER A 294 -16.28 16.51 -6.87
C SER A 294 -16.50 15.40 -5.85
N TYR A 295 -15.40 14.91 -5.26
CA TYR A 295 -15.48 13.96 -4.15
C TYR A 295 -16.18 14.52 -2.92
N ILE A 296 -16.17 15.85 -2.74
CA ILE A 296 -16.90 16.53 -1.65
C ILE A 296 -18.41 16.36 -1.87
N GLU A 297 -18.89 16.55 -3.10
CA GLU A 297 -20.29 16.32 -3.47
C GLU A 297 -20.70 14.85 -3.25
N ALA A 298 -19.83 13.91 -3.66
CA ALA A 298 -20.04 12.49 -3.41
C ALA A 298 -20.17 12.18 -1.91
N MET A 299 -19.26 12.73 -1.09
CA MET A 299 -19.28 12.57 0.36
C MET A 299 -20.54 13.18 0.99
N GLN A 300 -20.95 14.36 0.57
CA GLN A 300 -22.19 14.99 1.04
C GLN A 300 -23.41 14.15 0.71
N THR A 301 -23.46 13.59 -0.51
CA THR A 301 -24.57 12.74 -0.93
C THR A 301 -24.66 11.46 -0.11
N ALA A 302 -23.53 10.80 0.14
CA ALA A 302 -23.45 9.62 0.99
C ALA A 302 -23.78 9.96 2.47
N TYR A 303 -23.30 11.11 2.97
CA TYR A 303 -23.59 11.60 4.30
C TYR A 303 -25.09 11.83 4.55
N ILE A 304 -25.78 12.47 3.61
CA ILE A 304 -27.25 12.70 3.69
C ILE A 304 -28.00 11.37 3.81
N LYS A 305 -27.53 10.32 3.15
CA LYS A 305 -28.09 8.96 3.23
C LYS A 305 -27.61 8.19 4.46
N LYS A 306 -26.76 8.78 5.30
CA LYS A 306 -26.13 8.13 6.47
C LYS A 306 -25.39 6.84 6.14
N GLN A 307 -24.75 6.81 4.96
CA GLN A 307 -23.98 5.66 4.50
C GLN A 307 -22.58 5.68 5.11
N HIS A 308 -22.05 4.50 5.45
CA HIS A 308 -20.63 4.31 5.68
C HIS A 308 -19.87 4.58 4.37
N ILE A 309 -18.89 5.44 4.38
CA ILE A 309 -18.19 5.89 3.17
C ILE A 309 -16.88 5.13 3.05
N VAL A 310 -16.60 4.57 1.89
CA VAL A 310 -15.31 3.98 1.53
C VAL A 310 -14.71 4.75 0.37
N VAL A 311 -13.50 5.28 0.53
CA VAL A 311 -12.80 6.05 -0.51
C VAL A 311 -11.62 5.25 -1.01
N THR A 312 -11.55 5.02 -2.34
CA THR A 312 -10.53 4.15 -2.94
C THR A 312 -10.21 4.50 -4.40
N GLY A 313 -9.24 3.81 -5.00
CA GLY A 313 -8.90 3.84 -6.43
C GLY A 313 -7.52 4.42 -6.74
N SER A 314 -6.92 5.24 -5.87
CA SER A 314 -5.57 5.76 -6.06
C SER A 314 -5.01 6.31 -4.76
N LEU A 315 -3.72 6.07 -4.49
CA LEU A 315 -3.02 6.72 -3.37
C LEU A 315 -2.98 8.24 -3.52
N HIS A 316 -2.86 8.76 -4.74
CA HIS A 316 -2.93 10.20 -5.02
C HIS A 316 -4.31 10.79 -4.68
N PHE A 317 -5.36 10.08 -5.03
CA PHE A 317 -6.73 10.49 -4.73
C PHE A 317 -6.99 10.48 -3.23
N ILE A 318 -6.77 9.35 -2.57
CA ILE A 318 -7.08 9.22 -1.14
C ILE A 318 -6.23 10.15 -0.28
N SER A 319 -5.02 10.54 -0.69
CA SER A 319 -4.22 11.52 0.03
C SER A 319 -4.90 12.90 0.10
N LYS A 320 -5.55 13.32 -1.00
CA LYS A 320 -6.31 14.59 -1.05
C LYS A 320 -7.57 14.52 -0.17
N VAL A 321 -8.32 13.41 -0.25
CA VAL A 321 -9.49 13.20 0.61
C VAL A 321 -9.09 13.14 2.07
N ARG A 322 -8.03 12.42 2.41
CA ARG A 322 -7.47 12.35 3.76
C ARG A 322 -7.14 13.74 4.32
N LYS A 323 -6.42 14.54 3.53
CA LYS A 323 -6.06 15.92 3.92
C LYS A 323 -7.32 16.73 4.22
N TYR A 324 -8.30 16.69 3.34
CA TYR A 324 -9.58 17.36 3.51
C TYR A 324 -10.31 16.96 4.80
N LEU A 325 -10.39 15.64 5.09
CA LEU A 325 -11.04 15.12 6.29
C LEU A 325 -10.35 15.58 7.59
N ILE A 326 -9.02 15.59 7.59
CA ILE A 326 -8.24 16.06 8.75
C ILE A 326 -8.42 17.56 8.96
N GLU A 327 -8.40 18.36 7.91
CA GLU A 327 -8.63 19.80 7.99
C GLU A 327 -10.04 20.12 8.49
N LEU A 328 -11.04 19.41 8.00
CA LEU A 328 -12.43 19.55 8.44
C LEU A 328 -12.57 19.23 9.94
N LYS A 329 -12.03 18.10 10.38
CA LYS A 329 -12.05 17.72 11.80
C LYS A 329 -11.39 18.76 12.70
N ASN A 330 -10.26 19.31 12.26
CA ASN A 330 -9.56 20.36 13.02
C ASN A 330 -10.37 21.66 13.12
N GLN A 331 -11.12 22.02 12.06
CA GLN A 331 -12.03 23.18 12.07
C GLN A 331 -13.22 22.95 13.01
N GLU A 332 -13.79 21.75 13.02
CA GLU A 332 -14.89 21.38 13.93
C GLU A 332 -14.45 21.46 15.40
N LEU A 333 -13.26 20.91 15.72
CA LEU A 333 -12.72 20.95 17.07
C LEU A 333 -12.46 22.38 17.56
N LYS A 334 -11.99 23.30 16.70
CA LYS A 334 -11.81 24.72 17.05
C LYS A 334 -13.14 25.40 17.38
N LYS A 335 -14.20 25.14 16.60
CA LYS A 335 -15.52 25.71 16.84
C LYS A 335 -16.18 25.23 18.14
N VAL A 336 -15.81 24.08 18.65
CA VAL A 336 -16.32 23.54 19.92
C VAL A 336 -15.55 24.09 21.12
N SER A 337 -14.31 24.58 20.89
CA SER A 337 -13.45 25.15 21.95
C SER A 337 -13.58 26.68 22.10
N GLU A 338 -14.28 27.35 21.18
CA GLU A 338 -14.72 28.76 21.26
C GLU A 338 -16.16 28.84 21.86
#